data_23846911a35117ca482b78fc41feab4d
#
_entry.id   23846911a35117ca482b78fc41feab4d
#
_cell.length_a   1.000
_cell.length_b   1.000
_cell.length_c   1.000
_cell.angle_alpha   90.00
_cell.angle_beta   90.00
_cell.angle_gamma   90.00
#
_symmetry.space_group_name_H-M   'P 1'
#
loop_
_entity.id
_entity.type
_entity.pdbx_description
1 polymer ?
#
loop_
_entity_poly.entity_id
_entity_poly.type
_entity_poly.pdbx_seq_one_letter_code
_entity_poly.pdbx_strand_id
1 'polypeptide(L)'
;DMGDAGGREAVQPALLALNAWSRRAEITCDRAGMLCSRDLDVSTKAMTKLVLGSRKLYEEFNMDAFLEQYEEGKDGVGKYMEVFASHPWLPKRVLAMRVFGESALYREAANLGPGGLTMPEVDEKVRLLLKGDA
;
A
#
# COMPACT_ATOMS: atom_id res chain seq x y z
N ASP A 1 -14.54 -40.32 10.84
CA ASP A 1 -14.28 -38.89 10.87
C ASP A 1 -13.09 -38.48 9.97
N MET A 2 -13.15 -38.90 8.70
CA MET A 2 -12.10 -38.58 7.70
C MET A 2 -12.49 -37.47 6.72
N GLY A 3 -13.61 -36.77 6.97
CA GLY A 3 -14.16 -35.81 6.02
C GLY A 3 -13.67 -34.36 6.12
N ASP A 4 -12.97 -33.99 7.21
CA ASP A 4 -12.70 -32.56 7.50
C ASP A 4 -11.25 -32.13 7.16
N ALA A 5 -10.29 -33.05 7.09
CA ALA A 5 -8.91 -32.72 6.77
C ALA A 5 -8.72 -32.27 5.32
N GLY A 6 -9.38 -32.90 4.37
CA GLY A 6 -9.28 -32.55 2.94
C GLY A 6 -9.93 -31.22 2.59
N GLY A 7 -10.98 -30.82 3.32
CA GLY A 7 -11.63 -29.54 3.14
C GLY A 7 -10.77 -28.36 3.59
N ARG A 8 -10.06 -28.51 4.69
CA ARG A 8 -9.14 -27.49 5.22
C ARG A 8 -7.92 -27.27 4.33
N GLU A 9 -7.36 -28.33 3.79
CA GLU A 9 -6.21 -28.26 2.87
C GLU A 9 -6.55 -27.54 1.55
N ALA A 10 -7.78 -27.69 1.05
CA ALA A 10 -8.22 -27.01 -0.17
C ALA A 10 -8.60 -25.54 0.05
N VAL A 11 -9.04 -25.16 1.26
CA VAL A 11 -9.45 -23.80 1.60
C VAL A 11 -8.24 -22.86 1.77
N GLN A 12 -7.14 -23.33 2.31
CA GLN A 12 -5.93 -22.51 2.54
C GLN A 12 -5.36 -21.86 1.28
N PRO A 13 -5.12 -22.56 0.16
CA PRO A 13 -4.65 -21.94 -1.08
C PRO A 13 -5.66 -20.93 -1.66
N ALA A 14 -6.96 -21.22 -1.55
CA ALA A 14 -8.01 -20.32 -2.01
C ALA A 14 -8.04 -19.01 -1.21
N LEU A 15 -7.89 -19.07 0.11
CA LEU A 15 -7.79 -17.89 0.98
C LEU A 15 -6.54 -17.05 0.67
N LEU A 16 -5.39 -17.70 0.46
CA LEU A 16 -4.16 -17.01 0.08
C LEU A 16 -4.30 -16.28 -1.26
N ALA A 17 -4.92 -16.92 -2.25
CA ALA A 17 -5.19 -16.32 -3.56
C ALA A 17 -6.17 -15.14 -3.44
N LEU A 18 -7.21 -15.26 -2.64
CA LEU A 18 -8.19 -14.20 -2.41
C LEU A 18 -7.56 -13.00 -1.71
N ASN A 19 -6.73 -13.24 -0.69
CA ASN A 19 -6.01 -12.18 0.00
C ASN A 19 -5.04 -11.45 -0.92
N ALA A 20 -4.29 -12.18 -1.75
CA ALA A 20 -3.40 -11.58 -2.74
C ALA A 20 -4.16 -10.73 -3.77
N TRP A 21 -5.32 -11.20 -4.21
CA TRP A 21 -6.19 -10.44 -5.11
C TRP A 21 -6.71 -9.18 -4.43
N SER A 22 -7.17 -9.27 -3.20
CA SER A 22 -7.68 -8.13 -2.42
C SER A 22 -6.63 -7.02 -2.27
N ARG A 23 -5.37 -7.39 -1.99
CA ARG A 23 -4.26 -6.42 -1.89
C ARG A 23 -3.98 -5.71 -3.21
N ARG A 24 -4.02 -6.43 -4.32
CA ARG A 24 -3.88 -5.84 -5.67
C ARG A 24 -5.03 -4.90 -5.99
N ALA A 25 -6.24 -5.26 -5.59
CA ALA A 25 -7.42 -4.42 -5.77
C ALA A 25 -7.29 -3.10 -4.99
N GLU A 26 -6.78 -3.13 -3.76
CA GLU A 26 -6.51 -1.92 -2.97
C GLU A 26 -5.52 -0.98 -3.69
N ILE A 27 -4.43 -1.52 -4.23
CA ILE A 27 -3.44 -0.75 -5.00
C ILE A 27 -4.07 -0.13 -6.25
N THR A 28 -4.90 -0.88 -6.96
CA THR A 28 -5.64 -0.38 -8.13
C THR A 28 -6.59 0.75 -7.74
N CYS A 29 -7.32 0.60 -6.64
CA CYS A 29 -8.19 1.65 -6.12
C CYS A 29 -7.41 2.90 -5.70
N ASP A 30 -6.25 2.74 -5.08
CA ASP A 30 -5.38 3.86 -4.70
C ASP A 30 -4.92 4.64 -5.94
N ARG A 31 -4.51 3.95 -7.00
CA ARG A 31 -4.14 4.56 -8.28
C ARG A 31 -5.31 5.33 -8.91
N ALA A 32 -6.50 4.74 -8.91
CA ALA A 32 -7.70 5.40 -9.40
C ALA A 32 -8.00 6.68 -8.61
N GLY A 33 -7.90 6.62 -7.28
CA GLY A 33 -8.05 7.78 -6.41
C GLY A 33 -7.06 8.90 -6.74
N MET A 34 -5.79 8.55 -7.00
CA MET A 34 -4.76 9.50 -7.41
C MET A 34 -5.07 10.17 -8.76
N LEU A 35 -5.56 9.42 -9.73
CA LEU A 35 -5.97 9.97 -11.02
C LEU A 35 -7.16 10.92 -10.89
N CYS A 36 -8.09 10.63 -9.98
CA CYS A 36 -9.25 11.49 -9.69
C CYS A 36 -8.84 12.77 -8.97
N SER A 37 -8.02 12.68 -7.94
CA SER A 37 -7.58 13.84 -7.13
C SER A 37 -6.53 14.68 -7.86
N ARG A 38 -5.71 14.04 -8.70
CA ARG A 38 -4.52 14.62 -9.36
C ARG A 38 -3.50 15.19 -8.38
N ASP A 39 -3.49 14.67 -7.16
CA ASP A 39 -2.63 15.13 -6.08
C ASP A 39 -2.21 13.95 -5.22
N LEU A 40 -0.93 13.55 -5.32
CA LEU A 40 -0.35 12.45 -4.58
C LEU A 40 -0.42 12.69 -3.06
N ASP A 41 -0.11 13.89 -2.61
CA ASP A 41 -0.08 14.23 -1.19
C ASP A 41 -1.49 14.13 -0.57
N VAL A 42 -2.47 14.71 -1.23
CA VAL A 42 -3.89 14.63 -0.80
C VAL A 42 -4.37 13.19 -0.80
N SER A 43 -4.04 12.41 -1.83
CA SER A 43 -4.46 11.01 -1.92
C SER A 43 -3.85 10.13 -0.83
N THR A 44 -2.55 10.27 -0.56
CA THR A 44 -1.87 9.50 0.49
C THR A 44 -2.39 9.88 1.87
N LYS A 45 -2.62 11.15 2.14
CA LYS A 45 -3.23 11.62 3.40
C LYS A 45 -4.65 11.10 3.60
N ALA A 46 -5.48 11.17 2.57
CA ALA A 46 -6.85 10.67 2.62
C ALA A 46 -6.90 9.17 2.89
N MET A 47 -6.10 8.39 2.19
CA MET A 47 -6.00 6.95 2.40
C MET A 47 -5.52 6.62 3.82
N THR A 48 -4.49 7.28 4.29
CA THR A 48 -3.94 7.10 5.64
C THR A 48 -4.98 7.41 6.71
N LYS A 49 -5.71 8.50 6.55
CA LYS A 49 -6.79 8.90 7.46
C LYS A 49 -7.89 7.85 7.54
N LEU A 50 -8.29 7.30 6.40
CA LEU A 50 -9.29 6.23 6.34
C LEU A 50 -8.80 4.96 7.03
N VAL A 51 -7.56 4.57 6.81
CA VAL A 51 -6.97 3.37 7.40
C VAL A 51 -6.81 3.51 8.91
N LEU A 52 -6.30 4.63 9.38
CA LEU A 52 -6.11 4.87 10.81
C LEU A 52 -7.43 4.96 11.58
N GLY A 53 -8.49 5.45 10.94
CA GLY A 53 -9.84 5.54 11.54
C GLY A 53 -9.95 6.44 12.77
N SER A 54 -8.90 7.14 13.14
CA SER A 54 -8.85 8.00 14.33
C SER A 54 -8.27 9.37 13.96
N ARG A 55 -9.03 10.42 14.25
CA ARG A 55 -8.58 11.79 14.05
C ARG A 55 -7.34 12.12 14.86
N LYS A 56 -7.30 11.69 16.12
CA LYS A 56 -6.16 11.93 17.01
C LYS A 56 -4.89 11.28 16.49
N LEU A 57 -4.95 10.02 16.07
CA LEU A 57 -3.79 9.33 15.48
C LEU A 57 -3.31 10.03 14.20
N TYR A 58 -4.23 10.49 13.37
CA TYR A 58 -3.89 11.20 12.14
C TYR A 58 -3.24 12.57 12.42
N GLU A 59 -3.73 13.34 13.38
CA GLU A 59 -3.16 14.64 13.74
C GLU A 59 -1.71 14.53 14.26
N GLU A 60 -1.38 13.43 14.92
CA GLU A 60 -0.04 13.14 15.42
C GLU A 60 0.84 12.40 14.42
N PHE A 61 0.30 12.05 13.26
CA PHE A 61 0.96 11.22 12.25
C PHE A 61 1.87 12.05 11.35
N ASN A 62 3.14 11.64 11.24
CA ASN A 62 4.09 12.19 10.29
C ASN A 62 4.47 11.11 9.28
N MET A 63 4.09 11.31 8.01
CA MET A 63 4.27 10.33 6.94
C MET A 63 5.74 10.01 6.69
N ASP A 64 6.61 11.02 6.66
CA ASP A 64 8.03 10.80 6.37
C ASP A 64 8.72 10.04 7.52
N ALA A 65 8.44 10.40 8.76
CA ALA A 65 8.95 9.69 9.93
C ALA A 65 8.42 8.24 10.00
N PHE A 66 7.18 8.02 9.61
CA PHE A 66 6.56 6.70 9.54
C PHE A 66 7.25 5.80 8.52
N LEU A 67 7.51 6.31 7.31
CA LEU A 67 8.19 5.56 6.26
C LEU A 67 9.66 5.32 6.59
N GLU A 68 10.34 6.30 7.18
CA GLU A 68 11.72 6.16 7.64
C GLU A 68 11.82 5.03 8.67
N GLN A 69 10.95 5.01 9.67
CA GLN A 69 10.91 3.94 10.67
C GLN A 69 10.61 2.57 10.04
N TYR A 70 9.76 2.51 9.03
CA TYR A 70 9.48 1.30 8.29
C TYR A 70 10.72 0.77 7.56
N GLU A 71 11.49 1.65 6.92
CA GLU A 71 12.72 1.30 6.19
C GLU A 71 13.86 0.88 7.12
N GLU A 72 13.97 1.49 8.30
CA GLU A 72 15.01 1.17 9.29
C GLU A 72 14.86 -0.21 9.93
N GLY A 73 13.72 -0.82 9.77
CA GLY A 73 13.46 -2.18 10.22
C GLY A 73 12.39 -2.31 11.28
N LYS A 74 11.75 -3.48 11.25
CA LYS A 74 10.59 -3.83 12.08
C LYS A 74 10.97 -4.17 13.53
N ASP A 75 12.24 -4.23 13.86
CA ASP A 75 12.76 -4.69 15.14
C ASP A 75 12.95 -3.56 16.16
N GLY A 76 12.58 -2.34 15.80
CA GLY A 76 12.74 -1.17 16.64
C GLY A 76 11.55 -0.89 17.55
N VAL A 77 11.84 -0.42 18.74
CA VAL A 77 10.86 0.26 19.59
C VAL A 77 10.65 1.65 18.99
N GLY A 78 9.48 1.90 18.41
CA GLY A 78 9.22 3.18 17.78
C GLY A 78 7.76 3.61 17.90
N LYS A 79 7.53 4.90 17.67
CA LYS A 79 6.22 5.55 17.78
C LYS A 79 5.13 4.89 16.91
N TYR A 80 5.52 4.29 15.79
CA TYR A 80 4.58 3.71 14.82
C TYR A 80 4.46 2.19 14.88
N MET A 81 5.07 1.53 15.85
CA MET A 81 5.03 0.06 15.99
C MET A 81 3.60 -0.49 16.06
N GLU A 82 2.74 0.20 16.80
CA GLU A 82 1.33 -0.19 16.91
C GLU A 82 0.60 -0.05 15.57
N VAL A 83 0.90 0.99 14.81
CA VAL A 83 0.35 1.20 13.47
C VAL A 83 0.82 0.10 12.52
N PHE A 84 2.09 -0.27 12.55
CA PHE A 84 2.62 -1.38 11.73
C PHE A 84 1.96 -2.72 12.09
N ALA A 85 1.74 -2.97 13.37
CA ALA A 85 1.07 -4.19 13.83
C ALA A 85 -0.40 -4.26 13.41
N SER A 86 -1.13 -3.14 13.53
CA SER A 86 -2.56 -3.07 13.20
C SER A 86 -2.81 -2.93 11.69
N HIS A 87 -1.91 -2.26 10.97
CA HIS A 87 -2.05 -1.94 9.55
C HIS A 87 -0.74 -2.23 8.80
N PRO A 88 -0.34 -3.51 8.69
CA PRO A 88 0.97 -3.88 8.13
C PRO A 88 1.13 -3.50 6.64
N TRP A 89 0.02 -3.30 5.93
CA TRP A 89 0.01 -2.93 4.51
C TRP A 89 0.04 -1.42 4.26
N LEU A 90 -0.18 -0.60 5.27
CA LEU A 90 -0.22 0.85 5.11
C LEU A 90 1.08 1.42 4.52
N PRO A 91 2.29 1.10 5.04
CA PRO A 91 3.52 1.62 4.46
C PRO A 91 3.72 1.18 3.01
N LYS A 92 3.39 -0.06 2.68
CA LYS A 92 3.48 -0.57 1.31
C LYS A 92 2.52 0.13 0.35
N ARG A 93 1.30 0.40 0.79
CA ARG A 93 0.33 1.15 -0.02
C ARG A 93 0.84 2.57 -0.30
N VAL A 94 1.36 3.26 0.71
CA VAL A 94 1.94 4.60 0.51
C VAL A 94 3.11 4.58 -0.46
N LEU A 95 4.05 3.63 -0.30
CA LEU A 95 5.17 3.48 -1.21
C LEU A 95 4.73 3.15 -2.63
N ALA A 96 3.74 2.28 -2.80
CA ALA A 96 3.17 1.96 -4.12
C ALA A 96 2.50 3.19 -4.77
N MET A 97 1.83 4.02 -3.99
CA MET A 97 1.26 5.28 -4.47
C MET A 97 2.36 6.26 -4.91
N ARG A 98 3.46 6.37 -4.17
CA ARG A 98 4.61 7.20 -4.54
C ARG A 98 5.24 6.72 -5.85
N VAL A 99 5.40 5.41 -6.05
CA VAL A 99 5.90 4.85 -7.31
C VAL A 99 4.96 5.18 -8.47
N PHE A 100 3.65 5.02 -8.28
CA PHE A 100 2.67 5.41 -9.30
C PHE A 100 2.71 6.92 -9.61
N GLY A 101 2.98 7.76 -8.61
CA GLY A 101 3.19 9.19 -8.79
C GLY A 101 4.35 9.56 -9.71
N GLU A 102 5.30 8.64 -9.91
CA GLU A 102 6.41 8.80 -10.87
C GLU A 102 6.05 8.35 -12.29
N SER A 103 4.86 7.78 -12.50
CA SER A 103 4.43 7.28 -13.81
C SER A 103 4.13 8.42 -14.79
N ALA A 104 4.37 8.15 -16.07
CA ALA A 104 3.96 9.06 -17.14
C ALA A 104 2.44 9.29 -17.14
N LEU A 105 1.68 8.24 -16.86
CA LEU A 105 0.22 8.30 -16.79
C LEU A 105 -0.26 9.28 -15.71
N TYR A 106 0.27 9.17 -14.50
CA TYR A 106 -0.09 10.09 -13.41
C TYR A 106 0.39 11.53 -13.69
N ARG A 107 1.62 11.68 -14.20
CA ARG A 107 2.17 13.00 -14.54
C ARG A 107 1.32 13.73 -15.57
N GLU A 108 0.82 13.04 -16.57
CA GLU A 108 -0.10 13.58 -17.55
C GLU A 108 -1.43 14.00 -16.89
N ALA A 109 -2.03 13.13 -16.11
CA ALA A 109 -3.29 13.42 -15.41
C ALA A 109 -3.18 14.60 -14.42
N ALA A 110 -2.06 14.70 -13.71
CA ALA A 110 -1.78 15.79 -12.75
C ALA A 110 -1.15 17.04 -13.37
N ASN A 111 -0.95 17.04 -14.69
CA ASN A 111 -0.37 18.17 -15.42
C ASN A 111 1.04 18.57 -14.95
N LEU A 112 1.87 17.57 -14.66
CA LEU A 112 3.25 17.72 -14.15
C LEU A 112 4.31 17.77 -15.25
N GLY A 113 3.89 17.79 -16.51
CA GLY A 113 4.80 17.77 -17.65
C GLY A 113 5.15 16.37 -18.16
N PRO A 114 5.86 16.29 -19.31
CA PRO A 114 6.22 15.04 -19.95
C PRO A 114 7.24 14.23 -19.12
N GLY A 115 7.36 12.94 -19.44
CA GLY A 115 8.29 12.03 -18.79
C GLY A 115 7.64 11.17 -17.73
N GLY A 116 8.44 10.39 -17.05
CA GLY A 116 8.02 9.46 -16.00
C GLY A 116 8.14 8.00 -16.44
N LEU A 117 7.84 7.11 -15.49
CA LEU A 117 7.92 5.67 -15.68
C LEU A 117 6.77 5.16 -16.55
N THR A 118 7.05 4.13 -17.35
CA THR A 118 6.00 3.37 -18.04
C THR A 118 5.21 2.53 -17.01
N MET A 119 3.99 2.13 -17.35
CA MET A 119 3.20 1.29 -16.45
C MET A 119 3.86 -0.07 -16.17
N PRO A 120 4.49 -0.77 -17.15
CA PRO A 120 5.26 -1.98 -16.84
C PRO A 120 6.39 -1.75 -15.83
N GLU A 121 7.10 -0.62 -15.90
CA GLU A 121 8.14 -0.26 -14.92
C GLU A 121 7.55 0.00 -13.53
N VAL A 122 6.42 0.70 -13.46
CA VAL A 122 5.68 0.91 -12.21
C VAL A 122 5.23 -0.41 -11.60
N ASP A 123 4.64 -1.28 -12.39
CA ASP A 123 4.14 -2.57 -11.94
C ASP A 123 5.27 -3.47 -11.42
N GLU A 124 6.44 -3.46 -12.07
CA GLU A 124 7.60 -4.20 -11.59
C GLU A 124 8.14 -3.66 -10.27
N LYS A 125 8.26 -2.34 -10.12
CA LYS A 125 8.69 -1.72 -8.86
C LYS A 125 7.73 -2.06 -7.72
N VAL A 126 6.43 -1.97 -7.97
CA VAL A 126 5.41 -2.31 -6.97
C VAL A 126 5.44 -3.80 -6.63
N ARG A 127 5.61 -4.67 -7.62
CA ARG A 127 5.77 -6.11 -7.41
C ARG A 127 6.93 -6.42 -6.46
N LEU A 128 8.07 -5.74 -6.62
CA LEU A 128 9.23 -5.90 -5.75
C LEU A 128 8.95 -5.40 -4.32
N LEU A 129 8.25 -4.28 -4.18
CA LEU A 129 7.81 -3.78 -2.86
C LEU A 129 6.93 -4.78 -2.12
N LEU A 130 6.05 -5.47 -2.83
CA LEU A 130 5.10 -6.42 -2.24
C LEU A 130 5.77 -7.76 -1.88
N LYS A 131 6.88 -8.13 -2.53
CA LYS A 131 7.60 -9.37 -2.27
C LYS A 131 8.38 -9.40 -0.95
N GLY A 132 8.74 -8.26 -0.42
CA GLY A 132 9.60 -8.15 0.76
C GLY A 132 9.02 -8.70 2.07
N ASP A 133 7.80 -9.27 2.07
CA ASP A 133 7.11 -9.84 3.24
C ASP A 133 6.68 -11.30 3.04
N ALA A 134 7.38 -12.01 2.20
CA ALA A 134 7.20 -13.44 2.12
C ALA A 134 7.83 -14.14 3.32
#